data_ff5a01786c11a4ce4cd1128aa462c59d
#
_entry.id   ff5a01786c11a4ce4cd1128aa462c59d
#
_cell.length_a   1.000
_cell.length_b   1.000
_cell.length_c   1.000
_cell.angle_alpha   90.00
_cell.angle_beta   90.00
_cell.angle_gamma   90.00
#
_symmetry.space_group_name_H-M   'P 1'
#
loop_
_entity.id
_entity.type
_entity.pdbx_description
1 polymer ?
#
loop_
_entity_poly.entity_id
_entity_poly.type
_entity_poly.pdbx_seq_one_letter_code
_entity_poly.pdbx_strand_id
1 'polypeptide(L)'
;HSDTMGRFTVNVSVAYDSDAEKVKELLMQLTKAHPNVLTYPEPVVTLQKFGTYSLDFEIKGTVGDIFYGVFVASDVRIAILKAFQEKGIVIPQPSLVSVAR
;
A
#
# COMPACT_ATOMS: atom_id res chain seq x y z
N HIS A 1 24.24 -11.49 -1.38
CA HIS A 1 24.93 -10.56 -0.48
C HIS A 1 23.97 -9.50 0.00
N SER A 2 24.06 -9.13 1.26
CA SER A 2 23.10 -8.21 1.85
C SER A 2 23.10 -6.84 1.16
N ASP A 3 24.19 -6.50 0.49
CA ASP A 3 24.32 -5.22 -0.18
C ASP A 3 23.34 -5.04 -1.34
N THR A 4 22.85 -6.15 -1.88
CA THR A 4 21.94 -6.06 -3.02
C THR A 4 20.48 -5.95 -2.62
N MET A 5 20.18 -6.19 -1.35
CA MET A 5 18.80 -6.10 -0.88
C MET A 5 18.30 -4.65 -0.92
N GLY A 6 17.07 -4.49 -1.33
CA GLY A 6 16.45 -3.19 -1.37
C GLY A 6 15.17 -3.15 -0.55
N ARG A 7 14.74 -1.95 -0.23
CA ARG A 7 13.47 -1.73 0.46
C ARG A 7 12.56 -0.89 -0.40
N PHE A 8 11.27 -1.08 -0.20
CA PHE A 8 10.30 -0.22 -0.86
C PHE A 8 9.23 0.21 0.13
N THR A 9 8.60 1.33 -0.18
CA THR A 9 7.53 1.89 0.64
C THR A 9 6.38 2.25 -0.28
N VAL A 10 5.16 1.91 0.14
CA VAL A 10 3.95 2.30 -0.58
C VAL A 10 3.01 2.97 0.42
N ASN A 11 2.56 4.16 0.07
CA ASN A 11 1.61 4.91 0.90
C ASN A 11 0.22 4.76 0.31
N VAL A 12 -0.75 4.46 1.16
CA VAL A 12 -2.11 4.17 0.72
C VAL A 12 -3.08 4.95 1.61
N SER A 13 -4.02 5.64 0.98
CA SER A 13 -5.05 6.39 1.70
C SER A 13 -6.42 5.82 1.39
N VAL A 14 -7.24 5.64 2.42
CA VAL A 14 -8.62 5.16 2.25
C VAL A 14 -9.56 6.08 3.02
N ALA A 15 -10.83 6.04 2.61
CA ALA A 15 -11.86 6.86 3.27
C ALA A 15 -12.07 6.41 4.71
N TYR A 16 -12.52 7.33 5.54
CA TYR A 16 -12.71 7.08 6.98
C TYR A 16 -13.75 6.01 7.29
N ASP A 17 -14.69 5.78 6.38
CA ASP A 17 -15.71 4.76 6.60
C ASP A 17 -15.23 3.35 6.28
N SER A 18 -13.96 3.21 5.91
CA SER A 18 -13.37 1.89 5.64
C SER A 18 -13.10 1.15 6.95
N ASP A 19 -13.15 -0.18 6.87
CA ASP A 19 -12.76 -1.02 8.00
C ASP A 19 -11.24 -1.11 8.03
N ALA A 20 -10.62 -0.41 8.97
CA ALA A 20 -9.16 -0.26 9.00
C ALA A 20 -8.45 -1.59 9.13
N GLU A 21 -8.98 -2.51 9.95
CA GLU A 21 -8.34 -3.80 10.12
C GLU A 21 -8.40 -4.66 8.87
N LYS A 22 -9.53 -4.61 8.19
CA LYS A 22 -9.65 -5.35 6.93
C LYS A 22 -8.77 -4.76 5.84
N VAL A 23 -8.66 -3.44 5.80
CA VAL A 23 -7.77 -2.79 4.84
C VAL A 23 -6.33 -3.21 5.12
N LYS A 24 -5.92 -3.20 6.38
CA LYS A 24 -4.57 -3.59 6.76
C LYS A 24 -4.29 -5.02 6.32
N GLU A 25 -5.20 -5.94 6.57
CA GLU A 25 -5.05 -7.34 6.15
C GLU A 25 -4.94 -7.47 4.65
N LEU A 26 -5.80 -6.76 3.93
CA LEU A 26 -5.79 -6.80 2.47
C LEU A 26 -4.46 -6.31 1.92
N LEU A 27 -3.96 -5.18 2.45
CA LEU A 27 -2.69 -4.63 2.00
C LEU A 27 -1.55 -5.62 2.25
N MET A 28 -1.58 -6.30 3.40
CA MET A 28 -0.58 -7.31 3.70
C MET A 28 -0.64 -8.48 2.72
N GLN A 29 -1.85 -8.96 2.43
CA GLN A 29 -2.03 -10.07 1.50
C GLN A 29 -1.54 -9.72 0.10
N LEU A 30 -1.90 -8.52 -0.37
CA LEU A 30 -1.50 -8.10 -1.71
C LEU A 30 0.02 -7.95 -1.82
N THR A 31 0.64 -7.44 -0.76
CA THR A 31 2.09 -7.29 -0.75
C THR A 31 2.79 -8.64 -0.75
N LYS A 32 2.33 -9.55 0.09
CA LYS A 32 2.95 -10.88 0.18
C LYS A 32 2.74 -11.71 -1.07
N ALA A 33 1.71 -11.41 -1.84
CA ALA A 33 1.41 -12.16 -3.05
C ALA A 33 2.40 -11.88 -4.17
N HIS A 34 3.14 -10.77 -4.08
CA HIS A 34 4.11 -10.43 -5.12
C HIS A 34 5.34 -11.35 -4.98
N PRO A 35 5.71 -12.05 -6.07
CA PRO A 35 6.80 -13.04 -5.96
C PRO A 35 8.16 -12.46 -5.62
N ASN A 36 8.38 -11.19 -5.90
CA ASN A 36 9.69 -10.56 -5.63
C ASN A 36 9.74 -9.86 -4.27
N VAL A 37 8.67 -9.89 -3.50
CA VAL A 37 8.69 -9.41 -2.13
C VAL A 37 9.19 -10.54 -1.24
N LEU A 38 10.24 -10.26 -0.46
CA LEU A 38 10.83 -11.28 0.40
C LEU A 38 9.88 -11.66 1.52
N THR A 39 9.85 -12.94 1.83
CA THR A 39 9.09 -13.44 2.97
C THR A 39 9.71 -13.00 4.28
N TYR A 40 11.02 -12.88 4.28
CA TYR A 40 11.74 -12.51 5.48
C TYR A 40 12.89 -11.55 5.09
N PRO A 41 12.98 -10.37 5.69
CA PRO A 41 12.05 -9.81 6.70
C PRO A 41 10.65 -9.60 6.13
N GLU A 42 9.67 -9.93 6.95
CA GLU A 42 8.27 -9.85 6.55
C GLU A 42 7.86 -8.41 6.28
N PRO A 43 7.00 -8.18 5.28
CA PRO A 43 6.47 -6.82 5.06
C PRO A 43 5.69 -6.34 6.27
N VAL A 44 5.62 -5.03 6.43
CA VAL A 44 4.92 -4.41 7.54
C VAL A 44 3.92 -3.41 6.99
N VAL A 45 2.69 -3.46 7.48
CA VAL A 45 1.64 -2.51 7.13
C VAL A 45 1.21 -1.80 8.40
N THR A 46 1.23 -0.48 8.39
CA THR A 46 0.85 0.31 9.56
C THR A 46 -0.07 1.44 9.14
N LEU A 47 -0.97 1.82 10.06
CA LEU A 47 -1.75 3.04 9.91
C LEU A 47 -0.90 4.17 10.47
N GLN A 48 -0.43 5.05 9.58
CA GLN A 48 0.53 6.07 9.97
C GLN A 48 -0.10 7.29 10.61
N LYS A 49 -1.24 7.70 10.09
CA LYS A 49 -1.90 8.87 10.66
C LYS A 49 -3.33 8.97 10.17
N PHE A 50 -4.08 9.81 10.87
CA PHE A 50 -5.43 10.21 10.48
C PHE A 50 -5.30 11.50 9.68
N GLY A 51 -5.50 11.40 8.38
CA GLY A 51 -5.46 12.57 7.51
C GLY A 51 -6.72 13.40 7.60
N THR A 52 -6.73 14.51 6.88
CA THR A 52 -7.89 15.41 6.88
C THR A 52 -9.13 14.68 6.35
N TYR A 53 -8.95 13.89 5.31
CA TYR A 53 -10.05 13.19 4.67
C TYR A 53 -9.82 11.68 4.57
N SER A 54 -8.76 11.17 5.17
CA SER A 54 -8.33 9.80 4.91
C SER A 54 -7.65 9.14 6.09
N LEU A 55 -7.68 7.81 6.07
CA LEU A 55 -6.81 6.99 6.90
C LEU A 55 -5.57 6.69 6.05
N ASP A 56 -4.41 7.04 6.55
CA ASP A 56 -3.17 6.92 5.77
C ASP A 56 -2.35 5.74 6.26
N PHE A 57 -2.22 4.74 5.38
CA PHE A 57 -1.46 3.53 5.66
C PHE A 57 -0.11 3.56 4.95
N GLU A 58 0.83 2.83 5.50
CA GLU A 58 2.14 2.68 4.89
C GLU A 58 2.50 1.20 4.85
N ILE A 59 3.00 0.77 3.68
CA ILE A 59 3.51 -0.58 3.49
C ILE A 59 5.02 -0.47 3.33
N LYS A 60 5.76 -1.25 4.12
CA LYS A 60 7.21 -1.38 3.95
C LYS A 60 7.54 -2.82 3.68
N GLY A 61 8.34 -3.05 2.65
CA GLY A 61 8.75 -4.40 2.29
C GLY A 61 10.18 -4.43 1.81
N THR A 62 10.68 -5.63 1.60
CA THR A 62 12.06 -5.87 1.18
C THR A 62 12.05 -6.70 -0.08
N VAL A 63 12.95 -6.37 -1.00
CA VAL A 63 13.17 -7.13 -2.23
C VAL A 63 14.60 -7.63 -2.25
N GLY A 64 14.82 -8.73 -3.00
CA GLY A 64 16.13 -9.34 -3.04
C GLY A 64 17.17 -8.54 -3.81
N ASP A 65 16.72 -7.69 -4.72
CA ASP A 65 17.61 -6.86 -5.54
C ASP A 65 17.09 -5.45 -5.52
N ILE A 66 17.96 -4.53 -5.12
CA ILE A 66 17.59 -3.11 -4.97
C ILE A 66 16.99 -2.53 -6.25
N PHE A 67 17.41 -3.02 -7.40
CA PHE A 67 16.90 -2.49 -8.68
C PHE A 67 15.44 -2.86 -8.93
N TYR A 68 14.90 -3.84 -8.24
CA TYR A 68 13.51 -4.23 -8.41
C TYR A 68 12.56 -3.45 -7.52
N GLY A 69 13.08 -2.68 -6.57
CA GLY A 69 12.21 -2.00 -5.61
C GLY A 69 11.17 -1.11 -6.26
N VAL A 70 11.59 -0.32 -7.26
CA VAL A 70 10.67 0.59 -7.95
C VAL A 70 9.56 -0.18 -8.66
N PHE A 71 9.92 -1.27 -9.33
CA PHE A 71 8.94 -2.05 -10.08
C PHE A 71 8.00 -2.79 -9.16
N VAL A 72 8.53 -3.32 -8.07
CA VAL A 72 7.69 -4.03 -7.09
C VAL A 72 6.70 -3.06 -6.46
N ALA A 73 7.15 -1.88 -6.08
CA ALA A 73 6.26 -0.86 -5.51
C ALA A 73 5.15 -0.51 -6.49
N SER A 74 5.49 -0.35 -7.76
CA SER A 74 4.50 -0.05 -8.80
C SER A 74 3.49 -1.18 -8.91
N ASP A 75 3.97 -2.42 -8.97
CA ASP A 75 3.08 -3.58 -9.07
C ASP A 75 2.14 -3.69 -7.89
N VAL A 76 2.64 -3.44 -6.70
CA VAL A 76 1.83 -3.48 -5.49
C VAL A 76 0.76 -2.39 -5.55
N ARG A 77 1.12 -1.18 -5.98
CA ARG A 77 0.15 -0.09 -6.12
C ARG A 77 -0.97 -0.45 -7.09
N ILE A 78 -0.62 -1.06 -8.22
CA ILE A 78 -1.63 -1.47 -9.20
C ILE A 78 -2.53 -2.54 -8.63
N ALA A 79 -1.96 -3.51 -7.93
CA ALA A 79 -2.76 -4.57 -7.30
C ALA A 79 -3.71 -3.99 -6.25
N ILE A 80 -3.25 -3.00 -5.50
CA ILE A 80 -4.08 -2.33 -4.50
C ILE A 80 -5.24 -1.61 -5.17
N LEU A 81 -4.95 -0.85 -6.21
CA LEU A 81 -5.99 -0.11 -6.92
C LEU A 81 -7.06 -1.06 -7.45
N LYS A 82 -6.63 -2.16 -8.07
CA LYS A 82 -7.57 -3.13 -8.61
C LYS A 82 -8.41 -3.77 -7.51
N ALA A 83 -7.79 -4.17 -6.42
CA ALA A 83 -8.52 -4.80 -5.32
C ALA A 83 -9.50 -3.83 -4.68
N PHE A 84 -9.12 -2.57 -4.53
CA PHE A 84 -9.99 -1.55 -3.95
C PHE A 84 -11.22 -1.32 -4.83
N GLN A 85 -11.01 -1.29 -6.15
CA GLN A 85 -12.13 -1.13 -7.07
C GLN A 85 -13.08 -2.31 -6.99
N GLU A 86 -12.55 -3.51 -6.88
CA GLU A 86 -13.37 -4.71 -6.77
C GLU A 86 -14.16 -4.78 -5.46
N LYS A 87 -13.59 -4.27 -4.39
CA LYS A 87 -14.20 -4.36 -3.06
C LYS A 87 -14.95 -3.10 -2.65
N GLY A 88 -14.92 -2.07 -3.50
CA GLY A 88 -15.63 -0.83 -3.19
C GLY A 88 -14.94 0.02 -2.12
N ILE A 89 -13.64 -0.16 -1.93
CA ILE A 89 -12.87 0.68 -1.01
C ILE A 89 -12.50 1.97 -1.73
N VAL A 90 -12.86 3.10 -1.12
CA VAL A 90 -12.70 4.40 -1.75
C VAL A 90 -11.36 5.00 -1.38
N ILE A 91 -10.64 5.52 -2.39
CA ILE A 91 -9.45 6.34 -2.19
C ILE A 91 -9.92 7.79 -2.29
N PRO A 92 -9.85 8.57 -1.20
CA PRO A 92 -10.37 9.93 -1.23
C PRO A 92 -9.59 10.81 -2.19
N GLN A 93 -10.30 11.76 -2.79
CA GLN A 93 -9.69 12.70 -3.72
C GLN A 93 -10.01 14.11 -3.25
N PRO A 94 -9.09 14.75 -2.55
CA PRO A 94 -9.34 16.08 -2.01
C PRO A 94 -9.74 17.10 -3.08
N SER A 95 -9.25 16.93 -4.29
CA SER A 95 -9.60 17.85 -5.37
C SER A 95 -11.08 17.86 -5.69
N LEU A 96 -11.79 16.76 -5.42
CA LEU A 96 -13.24 16.73 -5.63
C LEU A 96 -13.97 17.66 -4.67
N VAL A 97 -13.42 17.81 -3.48
CA VAL A 97 -14.02 18.69 -2.49
C VAL A 97 -14.00 20.14 -2.97
N SER A 98 -12.88 20.57 -3.51
CA SER A 98 -12.75 21.93 -3.98
C SER A 98 -13.59 22.17 -5.23
N VAL A 99 -13.81 21.15 -6.04
CA VAL A 99 -14.60 21.29 -7.25
C VAL A 99 -16.09 21.37 -6.94
N ALA A 100 -16.48 20.81 -5.82
CA ALA A 100 -17.91 20.68 -5.49
C ALA A 100 -18.58 22.01 -5.10
N ARG A 101 -17.92 23.10 -5.14
CA ARG A 101 -18.51 24.41 -4.80
C ARG A 101 -19.77 24.70 -5.55
#